data_689428d493d0f122ec7170b0cd111788
#
_entry.id   689428d493d0f122ec7170b0cd111788
#
_cell.length_a   1.000
_cell.length_b   1.000
_cell.length_c   1.000
_cell.angle_alpha   90.00
_cell.angle_beta   90.00
_cell.angle_gamma   90.00
#
_symmetry.space_group_name_H-M   'P 1'
#
loop_
_entity.id
_entity.type
_entity.pdbx_description
1 polymer ?
#
loop_
_entity_poly.entity_id
_entity_poly.type
_entity_poly.pdbx_seq_one_letter_code
_entity_poly.pdbx_strand_id
1 'polypeptide(L)'
;MSKWQILLIKELRHLFRDTKTIIQTVVVPTFITPLLIGGIFYYIGSLAVEEGKKTYDLGFIGETNNALFKSMEESERFNLIGYESVDELMNAVSEDSVDIGVDLNMELTSEISNNKTADILIFFKDIDTFSQAKSLIVRKINDFNDLKRDERLINFGINPEELEPINLIEEDLTTEREFAGSIIGAFVALIFVAYLMQGTSTPALDLGAGEKERGTMETLASKNISSIDIIVGKMLAITSSAVITATFSLLGFV
;
A
#
# COMPACT_ATOMS: atom_id res chain seq x y z
N MET A 1 -42.87 30.27 -7.08
CA MET A 1 -42.04 29.09 -6.74
C MET A 1 -42.93 27.89 -6.52
N SER A 2 -42.56 26.75 -7.06
CA SER A 2 -43.28 25.49 -6.77
C SER A 2 -43.06 25.06 -5.30
N LYS A 3 -43.97 24.24 -4.76
CA LYS A 3 -43.92 23.84 -3.35
C LYS A 3 -42.62 23.05 -3.05
N TRP A 4 -42.18 22.19 -3.96
CA TRP A 4 -40.91 21.45 -3.80
C TRP A 4 -39.69 22.35 -3.76
N GLN A 5 -39.66 23.49 -4.51
CA GLN A 5 -38.54 24.44 -4.46
C GLN A 5 -38.41 25.13 -3.09
N ILE A 6 -39.56 25.50 -2.50
CA ILE A 6 -39.59 26.09 -1.16
C ILE A 6 -39.03 25.07 -0.14
N LEU A 7 -39.44 23.81 -0.28
CA LEU A 7 -38.99 22.73 0.59
C LEU A 7 -37.49 22.50 0.42
N LEU A 8 -37.00 22.40 -0.82
CA LEU A 8 -35.56 22.26 -1.12
C LEU A 8 -34.73 23.37 -0.42
N ILE A 9 -35.12 24.63 -0.59
CA ILE A 9 -34.40 25.75 0.04
C ILE A 9 -34.43 25.66 1.56
N LYS A 10 -35.56 25.25 2.14
CA LYS A 10 -35.68 25.04 3.59
C LYS A 10 -34.72 23.96 4.05
N GLU A 11 -34.68 22.81 3.38
CA GLU A 11 -33.83 21.67 3.76
C GLU A 11 -32.34 22.00 3.57
N LEU A 12 -31.95 22.64 2.46
CA LEU A 12 -30.57 23.09 2.26
C LEU A 12 -30.16 24.08 3.36
N ARG A 13 -31.02 25.04 3.71
CA ARG A 13 -30.74 25.98 4.80
C ARG A 13 -30.60 25.29 6.15
N HIS A 14 -31.36 24.24 6.38
CA HIS A 14 -31.26 23.42 7.59
C HIS A 14 -29.92 22.69 7.64
N LEU A 15 -29.53 22.00 6.57
CA LEU A 15 -28.27 21.26 6.47
C LEU A 15 -27.04 22.19 6.64
N PHE A 16 -27.04 23.34 5.97
CA PHE A 16 -25.94 24.31 6.07
C PHE A 16 -25.97 25.22 7.29
N ARG A 17 -26.95 25.08 8.16
CA ARG A 17 -26.99 25.75 9.47
C ARG A 17 -26.44 24.83 10.58
N ASP A 18 -26.40 23.54 10.36
CA ASP A 18 -25.85 22.59 11.31
C ASP A 18 -24.31 22.55 11.18
N THR A 19 -23.62 22.99 12.24
CA THR A 19 -22.15 23.04 12.29
C THR A 19 -21.54 21.65 12.07
N LYS A 20 -22.18 20.58 12.58
CA LYS A 20 -21.71 19.21 12.40
C LYS A 20 -21.72 18.82 10.92
N THR A 21 -22.80 19.13 10.22
CA THR A 21 -22.92 18.90 8.77
C THR A 21 -21.87 19.68 8.00
N ILE A 22 -21.64 20.97 8.30
CA ILE A 22 -20.59 21.77 7.62
C ILE A 22 -19.21 21.17 7.85
N ILE A 23 -18.88 20.78 9.07
CA ILE A 23 -17.59 20.16 9.36
C ILE A 23 -17.41 18.88 8.52
N GLN A 24 -18.40 18.01 8.48
CA GLN A 24 -18.34 16.73 7.78
C GLN A 24 -18.37 16.85 6.26
N THR A 25 -19.08 17.84 5.70
CA THR A 25 -19.27 17.99 4.25
C THR A 25 -18.28 18.94 3.60
N VAL A 26 -17.67 19.84 4.37
CA VAL A 26 -16.74 20.86 3.85
C VAL A 26 -15.36 20.75 4.48
N VAL A 27 -15.27 20.87 5.82
CA VAL A 27 -13.97 21.00 6.50
C VAL A 27 -13.15 19.70 6.42
N VAL A 28 -13.79 18.57 6.74
CA VAL A 28 -13.10 17.26 6.75
C VAL A 28 -12.60 16.90 5.34
N PRO A 29 -13.43 16.90 4.28
CA PRO A 29 -12.97 16.55 2.94
C PRO A 29 -11.95 17.52 2.35
N THR A 30 -12.05 18.81 2.65
CA THR A 30 -11.18 19.84 2.05
C THR A 30 -9.82 19.94 2.74
N PHE A 31 -9.77 19.81 4.06
CA PHE A 31 -8.55 20.11 4.83
C PHE A 31 -8.00 18.88 5.56
N ILE A 32 -8.87 18.17 6.29
CA ILE A 32 -8.38 17.10 7.17
C ILE A 32 -7.94 15.89 6.37
N THR A 33 -8.73 15.46 5.40
CA THR A 33 -8.43 14.25 4.60
C THR A 33 -7.17 14.40 3.75
N PRO A 34 -6.96 15.47 2.96
CA PRO A 34 -5.73 15.64 2.20
C PRO A 34 -4.49 15.74 3.10
N LEU A 35 -4.61 16.41 4.26
CA LEU A 35 -3.52 16.52 5.22
C LEU A 35 -3.16 15.16 5.83
N LEU A 36 -4.15 14.35 6.20
CA LEU A 36 -3.91 13.00 6.73
C LEU A 36 -3.28 12.10 5.67
N ILE A 37 -3.79 12.14 4.43
CA ILE A 37 -3.27 11.32 3.33
C ILE A 37 -1.85 11.75 2.97
N GLY A 38 -1.61 13.05 2.83
CA GLY A 38 -0.26 13.58 2.60
C GLY A 38 0.71 13.20 3.71
N GLY A 39 0.26 13.25 4.97
CA GLY A 39 1.04 12.80 6.13
C GLY A 39 1.36 11.31 6.09
N ILE A 40 0.39 10.47 5.71
CA ILE A 40 0.58 9.02 5.57
C ILE A 40 1.58 8.72 4.44
N PHE A 41 1.43 9.34 3.26
CA PHE A 41 2.36 9.15 2.15
C PHE A 41 3.77 9.63 2.47
N TYR A 42 3.89 10.78 3.16
CA TYR A 42 5.18 11.27 3.63
C TYR A 42 5.84 10.27 4.60
N TYR A 43 5.07 9.74 5.56
CA TYR A 43 5.55 8.76 6.51
C TYR A 43 5.98 7.45 5.86
N ILE A 44 5.16 6.89 4.96
CA ILE A 44 5.50 5.67 4.21
C ILE A 44 6.74 5.91 3.34
N GLY A 45 6.84 7.06 2.67
CA GLY A 45 8.01 7.43 1.88
C GLY A 45 9.28 7.53 2.73
N SER A 46 9.19 8.07 3.95
CA SER A 46 10.34 8.13 4.88
C SER A 46 10.79 6.75 5.33
N LEU A 47 9.84 5.83 5.62
CA LEU A 47 10.15 4.45 5.96
C LEU A 47 10.84 3.73 4.79
N ALA A 48 10.38 3.91 3.56
CA ALA A 48 10.98 3.29 2.39
C ALA A 48 12.43 3.78 2.15
N VAL A 49 12.71 5.05 2.42
CA VAL A 49 14.08 5.62 2.32
C VAL A 49 14.98 5.08 3.44
N GLU A 50 14.47 4.95 4.66
CA GLU A 50 15.21 4.35 5.78
C GLU A 50 15.51 2.88 5.51
N GLU A 51 14.53 2.11 5.07
CA GLU A 51 14.69 0.69 4.72
C GLU A 51 15.71 0.50 3.56
N GLY A 52 15.72 1.44 2.60
CA GLY A 52 16.70 1.47 1.52
C GLY A 52 18.15 1.62 2.00
N LYS A 53 18.39 2.11 3.22
CA LYS A 53 19.73 2.31 3.83
C LYS A 53 20.00 1.34 4.99
N LYS A 54 18.99 0.57 5.40
CA LYS A 54 19.09 -0.33 6.54
C LYS A 54 20.12 -1.43 6.27
N THR A 55 20.99 -1.66 7.23
CA THR A 55 21.88 -2.84 7.29
C THR A 55 21.12 -3.93 8.05
N TYR A 56 21.12 -5.15 7.52
CA TYR A 56 20.45 -6.30 8.10
C TYR A 56 21.44 -7.20 8.80
N ASP A 57 21.09 -7.72 9.97
CA ASP A 57 21.85 -8.74 10.66
C ASP A 57 21.57 -10.09 10.00
N LEU A 58 22.58 -10.61 9.28
CA LEU A 58 22.53 -11.89 8.60
C LEU A 58 23.24 -12.97 9.43
N GLY A 59 22.46 -13.86 10.03
CA GLY A 59 22.99 -15.07 10.63
C GLY A 59 23.41 -16.09 9.57
N PHE A 60 24.58 -16.70 9.72
CA PHE A 60 25.02 -17.73 8.77
C PHE A 60 25.65 -18.94 9.45
N ILE A 61 25.55 -20.07 8.76
CA ILE A 61 26.24 -21.32 9.06
C ILE A 61 26.90 -21.84 7.80
N GLY A 62 27.98 -22.57 7.93
CA GLY A 62 28.60 -23.30 6.84
C GLY A 62 29.84 -22.64 6.32
N GLU A 63 30.14 -22.87 5.03
CA GLU A 63 31.39 -22.52 4.42
C GLU A 63 31.52 -21.02 4.11
N THR A 64 32.57 -20.39 4.64
CA THR A 64 32.86 -18.95 4.43
C THR A 64 33.84 -18.66 3.31
N ASN A 65 34.56 -19.69 2.82
CA ASN A 65 35.57 -19.53 1.79
C ASN A 65 35.02 -19.76 0.38
N ASN A 66 33.89 -19.15 0.06
CA ASN A 66 33.29 -19.23 -1.27
C ASN A 66 32.90 -17.85 -1.80
N ALA A 67 32.67 -17.76 -3.12
CA ALA A 67 32.36 -16.49 -3.78
C ALA A 67 30.99 -15.93 -3.35
N LEU A 68 30.04 -16.78 -3.01
CA LEU A 68 28.73 -16.36 -2.51
C LEU A 68 28.86 -15.65 -1.16
N PHE A 69 29.57 -16.25 -0.20
CA PHE A 69 29.82 -15.64 1.09
C PHE A 69 30.55 -14.30 0.95
N LYS A 70 31.60 -14.24 0.11
CA LYS A 70 32.32 -13.00 -0.15
C LYS A 70 31.41 -11.91 -0.73
N SER A 71 30.49 -12.27 -1.62
CA SER A 71 29.53 -11.31 -2.18
C SER A 71 28.54 -10.76 -1.13
N MET A 72 28.26 -11.54 -0.08
CA MET A 72 27.47 -11.09 1.07
C MET A 72 28.29 -10.18 1.99
N GLU A 73 29.56 -10.56 2.26
CA GLU A 73 30.49 -9.81 3.09
C GLU A 73 30.86 -8.44 2.49
N GLU A 74 31.04 -8.36 1.18
CA GLU A 74 31.31 -7.10 0.46
C GLU A 74 30.08 -6.18 0.38
N SER A 75 28.91 -6.68 0.77
CA SER A 75 27.68 -5.90 0.73
C SER A 75 27.56 -5.04 2.00
N GLU A 76 27.55 -3.72 1.86
CA GLU A 76 27.30 -2.78 2.95
C GLU A 76 25.88 -2.96 3.60
N ARG A 77 25.07 -3.84 3.03
CA ARG A 77 23.70 -4.09 3.47
C ARG A 77 23.57 -5.23 4.50
N PHE A 78 24.66 -5.96 4.78
CA PHE A 78 24.65 -7.08 5.71
C PHE A 78 25.72 -6.98 6.78
N ASN A 79 25.34 -7.23 8.02
CA ASN A 79 26.21 -7.51 9.14
C ASN A 79 26.20 -9.01 9.40
N LEU A 80 27.32 -9.69 9.17
CA LEU A 80 27.39 -11.14 9.19
C LEU A 80 27.68 -11.68 10.59
N ILE A 81 26.83 -12.58 11.08
CA ILE A 81 26.91 -13.19 12.41
C ILE A 81 26.94 -14.71 12.25
N GLY A 82 28.07 -15.34 12.62
CA GLY A 82 28.26 -16.80 12.51
C GLY A 82 27.57 -17.56 13.64
N TYR A 83 26.96 -18.70 13.31
CA TYR A 83 26.34 -19.65 14.26
C TYR A 83 26.93 -21.04 14.08
N GLU A 84 26.90 -21.85 15.15
CA GLU A 84 27.50 -23.19 15.15
C GLU A 84 26.49 -24.29 14.76
N SER A 85 25.20 -24.04 14.93
CA SER A 85 24.15 -25.01 14.62
C SER A 85 22.90 -24.38 13.99
N VAL A 86 22.17 -25.17 13.22
CA VAL A 86 20.91 -24.79 12.60
C VAL A 86 19.86 -24.40 13.65
N ASP A 87 19.82 -25.11 14.77
CA ASP A 87 18.88 -24.82 15.85
C ASP A 87 19.15 -23.46 16.50
N GLU A 88 20.44 -23.12 16.71
CA GLU A 88 20.81 -21.78 17.21
C GLU A 88 20.41 -20.68 16.21
N LEU A 89 20.69 -20.88 14.93
CA LEU A 89 20.33 -19.91 13.88
C LEU A 89 18.81 -19.74 13.80
N MET A 90 18.05 -20.83 13.82
CA MET A 90 16.58 -20.79 13.81
C MET A 90 16.03 -20.06 15.05
N ASN A 91 16.61 -20.30 16.23
CA ASN A 91 16.22 -19.59 17.45
C ASN A 91 16.54 -18.11 17.35
N ALA A 92 17.74 -17.75 16.87
CA ALA A 92 18.14 -16.35 16.69
C ALA A 92 17.20 -15.59 15.74
N VAL A 93 16.80 -16.20 14.62
CA VAL A 93 15.77 -15.63 13.71
C VAL A 93 14.41 -15.55 14.41
N SER A 94 14.03 -16.56 15.19
CA SER A 94 12.75 -16.61 15.90
C SER A 94 12.64 -15.55 17.01
N GLU A 95 13.76 -15.22 17.66
CA GLU A 95 13.86 -14.21 18.72
C GLU A 95 14.19 -12.82 18.22
N ASP A 96 14.22 -12.59 16.89
CA ASP A 96 14.61 -11.33 16.25
C ASP A 96 16.02 -10.84 16.61
N SER A 97 16.92 -11.76 16.96
CA SER A 97 18.33 -11.48 17.21
C SER A 97 19.11 -11.30 15.90
N VAL A 98 18.61 -11.84 14.79
CA VAL A 98 19.04 -11.60 13.42
C VAL A 98 17.82 -11.44 12.51
N ASP A 99 17.94 -10.63 11.46
CA ASP A 99 16.84 -10.36 10.52
C ASP A 99 16.57 -11.57 9.60
N ILE A 100 17.64 -12.33 9.26
CA ILE A 100 17.57 -13.46 8.34
C ILE A 100 18.71 -14.43 8.62
N GLY A 101 18.46 -15.73 8.42
CA GLY A 101 19.44 -16.79 8.55
C GLY A 101 19.71 -17.50 7.22
N VAL A 102 20.95 -17.88 6.97
CA VAL A 102 21.36 -18.64 5.79
C VAL A 102 22.24 -19.80 6.20
N ASP A 103 21.85 -21.02 5.81
CA ASP A 103 22.72 -22.20 5.90
C ASP A 103 23.36 -22.46 4.52
N LEU A 104 24.65 -22.18 4.44
CA LEU A 104 25.44 -22.30 3.21
C LEU A 104 25.92 -23.73 2.91
N ASN A 105 25.53 -24.70 3.70
CA ASN A 105 26.03 -26.08 3.59
C ASN A 105 27.55 -26.19 3.62
N MET A 106 28.10 -27.09 4.45
CA MET A 106 29.54 -27.26 4.59
C MET A 106 30.24 -27.83 3.34
N GLU A 107 29.48 -28.39 2.40
CA GLU A 107 29.97 -28.98 1.16
C GLU A 107 29.68 -28.12 -0.10
N LEU A 108 29.18 -26.87 0.07
CA LEU A 108 28.74 -26.01 -1.01
C LEU A 108 29.78 -25.91 -2.16
N THR A 109 31.02 -25.57 -1.83
CA THR A 109 32.09 -25.42 -2.83
C THR A 109 32.43 -26.75 -3.50
N SER A 110 32.44 -27.85 -2.75
CA SER A 110 32.79 -29.18 -3.29
C SER A 110 31.69 -29.72 -4.21
N GLU A 111 30.42 -29.50 -3.89
CA GLU A 111 29.30 -29.94 -4.70
C GLU A 111 29.24 -29.12 -6.01
N ILE A 112 29.40 -27.79 -5.94
CA ILE A 112 29.43 -26.93 -7.13
C ILE A 112 30.59 -27.29 -8.05
N SER A 113 31.80 -27.53 -7.49
CA SER A 113 32.97 -27.90 -8.27
C SER A 113 32.83 -29.25 -8.98
N ASN A 114 32.05 -30.16 -8.38
CA ASN A 114 31.73 -31.47 -8.95
C ASN A 114 30.51 -31.45 -9.89
N ASN A 115 30.06 -30.28 -10.32
CA ASN A 115 28.85 -30.07 -11.15
C ASN A 115 27.56 -30.62 -10.51
N LYS A 116 27.51 -30.76 -9.18
CA LYS A 116 26.30 -31.12 -8.45
C LYS A 116 25.50 -29.87 -8.09
N THR A 117 24.27 -30.08 -7.66
CA THR A 117 23.43 -29.04 -7.08
C THR A 117 23.63 -29.04 -5.58
N ALA A 118 23.89 -27.89 -4.99
CA ALA A 118 23.96 -27.68 -3.56
C ALA A 118 22.68 -27.03 -3.05
N ASP A 119 22.20 -27.46 -1.90
CA ASP A 119 21.04 -26.85 -1.27
C ASP A 119 21.47 -25.75 -0.30
N ILE A 120 20.80 -24.61 -0.36
CA ILE A 120 20.94 -23.49 0.57
C ILE A 120 19.60 -23.30 1.27
N LEU A 121 19.61 -23.29 2.60
CA LEU A 121 18.43 -23.03 3.39
C LEU A 121 18.41 -21.58 3.87
N ILE A 122 17.25 -20.94 3.77
CA ILE A 122 17.04 -19.56 4.23
C ILE A 122 15.96 -19.57 5.31
N PHE A 123 16.28 -19.02 6.47
CA PHE A 123 15.39 -18.87 7.61
C PHE A 123 14.99 -17.40 7.75
N PHE A 124 13.70 -17.09 7.75
CA PHE A 124 13.19 -15.73 7.85
C PHE A 124 11.80 -15.69 8.46
N LYS A 125 11.43 -14.55 9.01
CA LYS A 125 10.06 -14.25 9.41
C LYS A 125 9.42 -13.34 8.35
N ASP A 126 8.26 -13.72 7.85
CA ASP A 126 7.51 -12.93 6.84
C ASP A 126 6.45 -12.03 7.53
N ILE A 127 6.86 -11.37 8.62
CA ILE A 127 5.98 -10.51 9.42
C ILE A 127 6.19 -9.04 9.07
N ASP A 128 7.41 -8.67 8.67
CA ASP A 128 7.75 -7.30 8.32
C ASP A 128 7.52 -7.05 6.82
N THR A 129 6.37 -6.43 6.53
CA THR A 129 5.94 -6.12 5.15
C THR A 129 6.93 -5.23 4.39
N PHE A 130 7.75 -4.46 5.09
CA PHE A 130 8.71 -3.52 4.49
C PHE A 130 10.13 -4.06 4.45
N SER A 131 10.44 -5.16 5.15
CA SER A 131 11.79 -5.73 5.16
C SER A 131 12.23 -6.21 3.78
N GLN A 132 13.39 -5.76 3.35
CA GLN A 132 14.01 -6.16 2.09
C GLN A 132 15.07 -7.26 2.27
N ALA A 133 15.34 -7.72 3.50
CA ALA A 133 16.38 -8.69 3.83
C ALA A 133 16.30 -9.95 2.96
N LYS A 134 15.12 -10.59 2.92
CA LYS A 134 14.85 -11.78 2.11
C LYS A 134 15.13 -11.55 0.62
N SER A 135 14.61 -10.47 0.06
CA SER A 135 14.74 -10.18 -1.37
C SER A 135 16.19 -9.90 -1.77
N LEU A 136 16.97 -9.26 -0.90
CA LEU A 136 18.39 -8.99 -1.12
C LEU A 136 19.20 -10.29 -1.11
N ILE A 137 18.95 -11.19 -0.16
CA ILE A 137 19.66 -12.49 -0.10
C ILE A 137 19.26 -13.37 -1.27
N VAL A 138 17.98 -13.51 -1.59
CA VAL A 138 17.52 -14.30 -2.74
C VAL A 138 18.14 -13.79 -4.04
N ARG A 139 18.24 -12.47 -4.21
CA ARG A 139 18.90 -11.87 -5.37
C ARG A 139 20.38 -12.27 -5.44
N LYS A 140 21.12 -12.15 -4.33
CA LYS A 140 22.54 -12.55 -4.28
C LYS A 140 22.74 -14.03 -4.61
N ILE A 141 21.86 -14.90 -4.13
CA ILE A 141 21.92 -16.34 -4.42
C ILE A 141 21.60 -16.61 -5.90
N ASN A 142 20.61 -15.91 -6.47
CA ASN A 142 20.27 -16.07 -7.88
C ASN A 142 21.40 -15.55 -8.80
N ASP A 143 21.96 -14.39 -8.50
CA ASP A 143 23.10 -13.85 -9.25
C ASP A 143 24.29 -14.84 -9.25
N PHE A 144 24.58 -15.43 -8.09
CA PHE A 144 25.60 -16.45 -7.96
C PHE A 144 25.26 -17.73 -8.73
N ASN A 145 24.02 -18.19 -8.68
CA ASN A 145 23.55 -19.37 -9.40
C ASN A 145 23.66 -19.17 -10.91
N ASP A 146 23.25 -18.02 -11.42
CA ASP A 146 23.36 -17.69 -12.84
C ASP A 146 24.81 -17.67 -13.31
N LEU A 147 25.70 -17.05 -12.54
CA LEU A 147 27.13 -17.05 -12.83
C LEU A 147 27.70 -18.48 -12.87
N LYS A 148 27.32 -19.35 -11.91
CA LYS A 148 27.79 -20.72 -11.89
C LYS A 148 27.19 -21.60 -12.99
N ARG A 149 25.94 -21.33 -13.35
CA ARG A 149 25.30 -21.97 -14.52
C ARG A 149 26.08 -21.65 -15.80
N ASP A 150 26.39 -20.40 -16.02
CA ASP A 150 27.10 -19.94 -17.22
C ASP A 150 28.51 -20.48 -17.29
N GLU A 151 29.26 -20.50 -16.18
CA GLU A 151 30.57 -21.19 -16.08
C GLU A 151 30.45 -22.68 -16.46
N ARG A 152 29.44 -23.39 -15.99
CA ARG A 152 29.21 -24.80 -16.35
C ARG A 152 28.93 -24.98 -17.82
N LEU A 153 28.09 -24.15 -18.43
CA LEU A 153 27.75 -24.20 -19.85
C LEU A 153 28.99 -23.99 -20.70
N ILE A 154 29.81 -22.99 -20.39
CA ILE A 154 31.09 -22.72 -21.09
C ILE A 154 32.01 -23.93 -20.99
N ASN A 155 32.11 -24.56 -19.81
CA ASN A 155 32.94 -25.74 -19.63
C ASN A 155 32.45 -26.96 -20.45
N PHE A 156 31.16 -27.03 -20.77
CA PHE A 156 30.57 -28.01 -21.68
C PHE A 156 30.65 -27.60 -23.15
N GLY A 157 31.30 -26.47 -23.45
CA GLY A 157 31.42 -25.94 -24.84
C GLY A 157 30.14 -25.32 -25.37
N ILE A 158 29.21 -24.97 -24.48
CA ILE A 158 27.94 -24.31 -24.82
C ILE A 158 28.07 -22.84 -24.46
N ASN A 159 27.81 -21.95 -25.43
CA ASN A 159 27.71 -20.54 -25.13
C ASN A 159 26.37 -20.23 -24.44
N PRO A 160 26.37 -19.65 -23.22
CA PRO A 160 25.14 -19.31 -22.52
C PRO A 160 24.20 -18.43 -23.34
N GLU A 161 24.72 -17.48 -24.13
CA GLU A 161 23.95 -16.57 -24.98
C GLU A 161 23.14 -17.32 -26.07
N GLU A 162 23.63 -18.48 -26.52
CA GLU A 162 22.94 -19.29 -27.53
C GLU A 162 21.71 -20.01 -26.96
N LEU A 163 21.64 -20.16 -25.63
CA LEU A 163 20.50 -20.77 -24.93
C LEU A 163 19.40 -19.76 -24.61
N GLU A 164 19.69 -18.49 -24.73
CA GLU A 164 18.73 -17.41 -24.53
C GLU A 164 18.33 -16.81 -25.89
N PRO A 165 17.33 -17.42 -26.60
CA PRO A 165 16.95 -16.99 -27.94
C PRO A 165 16.30 -15.59 -27.98
N ILE A 166 15.94 -15.05 -26.84
CA ILE A 166 15.33 -13.73 -26.67
C ILE A 166 16.03 -13.01 -25.53
N ASN A 167 16.68 -11.90 -25.85
CA ASN A 167 17.14 -10.95 -24.85
C ASN A 167 16.01 -9.93 -24.62
N LEU A 168 15.31 -10.05 -23.50
CA LEU A 168 14.27 -9.10 -23.10
C LEU A 168 14.93 -7.86 -22.48
N ILE A 169 14.83 -6.75 -23.17
CA ILE A 169 15.23 -5.45 -22.65
C ILE A 169 13.96 -4.71 -22.23
N GLU A 170 13.76 -4.55 -20.94
CA GLU A 170 12.67 -3.76 -20.37
C GLU A 170 13.20 -2.35 -20.08
N GLU A 171 12.59 -1.35 -20.70
CA GLU A 171 12.85 0.04 -20.41
C GLU A 171 11.61 0.66 -19.78
N ASP A 172 11.64 0.92 -18.50
CA ASP A 172 10.56 1.61 -17.80
C ASP A 172 10.68 3.12 -18.08
N LEU A 173 9.77 3.62 -18.90
CA LEU A 173 9.66 5.04 -19.24
C LEU A 173 8.81 5.84 -18.24
N THR A 174 8.32 5.18 -17.19
CA THR A 174 7.49 5.84 -16.16
C THR A 174 8.35 6.79 -15.34
N THR A 175 8.04 8.06 -15.37
CA THR A 175 8.70 9.04 -14.51
C THR A 175 8.22 8.89 -13.06
N GLU A 176 9.05 9.28 -12.09
CA GLU A 176 8.67 9.28 -10.66
C GLU A 176 7.37 10.07 -10.42
N ARG A 177 7.17 11.16 -11.18
CA ARG A 177 5.97 11.99 -11.12
C ARG A 177 4.73 11.26 -11.63
N GLU A 178 4.83 10.51 -12.72
CA GLU A 178 3.73 9.71 -13.27
C GLU A 178 3.36 8.56 -12.33
N PHE A 179 4.36 7.88 -11.78
CA PHE A 179 4.16 6.83 -10.78
C PHE A 179 3.44 7.37 -9.53
N ALA A 180 3.97 8.42 -8.93
CA ALA A 180 3.33 9.08 -7.78
C ALA A 180 1.92 9.58 -8.13
N GLY A 181 1.74 10.18 -9.31
CA GLY A 181 0.46 10.67 -9.79
C GLY A 181 -0.58 9.55 -9.97
N SER A 182 -0.19 8.39 -10.44
CA SER A 182 -1.09 7.24 -10.62
C SER A 182 -1.60 6.70 -9.27
N ILE A 183 -0.71 6.59 -8.28
CA ILE A 183 -1.08 6.15 -6.93
C ILE A 183 -2.02 7.16 -6.27
N ILE A 184 -1.62 8.45 -6.26
CA ILE A 184 -2.43 9.52 -5.68
C ILE A 184 -3.80 9.58 -6.38
N GLY A 185 -3.82 9.51 -7.72
CA GLY A 185 -5.06 9.52 -8.50
C GLY A 185 -6.03 8.39 -8.13
N ALA A 186 -5.53 7.18 -7.90
CA ALA A 186 -6.35 6.05 -7.47
C ALA A 186 -6.97 6.29 -6.08
N PHE A 187 -6.17 6.84 -5.13
CA PHE A 187 -6.68 7.19 -3.80
C PHE A 187 -7.70 8.33 -3.85
N VAL A 188 -7.44 9.37 -4.63
CA VAL A 188 -8.38 10.50 -4.83
C VAL A 188 -9.72 9.99 -5.38
N ALA A 189 -9.70 9.09 -6.37
CA ALA A 189 -10.91 8.50 -6.92
C ALA A 189 -11.71 7.69 -5.87
N LEU A 190 -11.03 6.87 -5.06
CA LEU A 190 -11.65 6.10 -3.98
C LEU A 190 -12.31 7.02 -2.95
N ILE A 191 -11.59 8.06 -2.53
CA ILE A 191 -12.06 9.02 -1.54
C ILE A 191 -13.24 9.84 -2.07
N PHE A 192 -13.20 10.23 -3.34
CA PHE A 192 -14.30 10.92 -4.00
C PHE A 192 -15.60 10.10 -3.92
N VAL A 193 -15.55 8.80 -4.23
CA VAL A 193 -16.71 7.91 -4.11
C VAL A 193 -17.18 7.79 -2.65
N ALA A 194 -16.25 7.66 -1.71
CA ALA A 194 -16.58 7.60 -0.29
C ALA A 194 -17.30 8.86 0.20
N TYR A 195 -16.84 10.04 -0.24
CA TYR A 195 -17.49 11.31 0.11
C TYR A 195 -18.82 11.54 -0.59
N LEU A 196 -19.02 11.03 -1.81
CA LEU A 196 -20.35 11.00 -2.42
C LEU A 196 -21.33 10.19 -1.57
N MET A 197 -20.90 9.01 -1.11
CA MET A 197 -21.74 8.18 -0.23
C MET A 197 -22.01 8.86 1.11
N GLN A 198 -20.99 9.44 1.75
CA GLN A 198 -21.15 10.13 3.03
C GLN A 198 -22.04 11.38 2.91
N GLY A 199 -21.83 12.20 1.85
CA GLY A 199 -22.63 13.39 1.58
C GLY A 199 -24.10 13.07 1.28
N THR A 200 -24.41 11.82 0.90
CA THR A 200 -25.78 11.32 0.72
C THR A 200 -26.35 10.77 2.01
N SER A 201 -25.60 9.91 2.73
CA SER A 201 -26.09 9.13 3.87
C SER A 201 -26.46 9.99 5.08
N THR A 202 -25.61 10.95 5.44
CA THR A 202 -25.84 11.82 6.61
C THR A 202 -27.11 12.67 6.44
N PRO A 203 -27.30 13.42 5.34
CA PRO A 203 -28.56 14.17 5.12
C PRO A 203 -29.77 13.25 4.96
N ALA A 204 -29.62 12.08 4.33
CA ALA A 204 -30.75 11.15 4.17
C ALA A 204 -31.29 10.65 5.51
N LEU A 205 -30.37 10.35 6.45
CA LEU A 205 -30.76 9.94 7.81
C LEU A 205 -31.44 11.09 8.58
N ASP A 206 -30.88 12.29 8.50
CA ASP A 206 -31.45 13.46 9.23
C ASP A 206 -32.81 13.88 8.65
N LEU A 207 -32.94 14.00 7.33
CA LEU A 207 -34.18 14.42 6.64
C LEU A 207 -35.22 13.29 6.56
N GLY A 208 -34.86 12.04 6.79
CA GLY A 208 -35.74 10.88 6.82
C GLY A 208 -36.10 10.48 8.24
N ALA A 209 -35.24 9.71 8.88
CA ALA A 209 -35.45 9.15 10.21
C ALA A 209 -35.47 10.23 11.30
N GLY A 210 -34.60 11.24 11.23
CA GLY A 210 -34.51 12.31 12.20
C GLY A 210 -35.77 13.16 12.27
N GLU A 211 -36.44 13.45 11.14
CA GLU A 211 -37.72 14.17 11.16
C GLU A 211 -38.86 13.31 11.73
N LYS A 212 -38.84 12.00 11.51
CA LYS A 212 -39.81 11.08 12.08
C LYS A 212 -39.69 11.00 13.61
N GLU A 213 -38.47 10.89 14.11
CA GLU A 213 -38.18 10.84 15.55
C GLU A 213 -38.59 12.15 16.27
N ARG A 214 -38.42 13.30 15.59
CA ARG A 214 -38.78 14.61 16.13
C ARG A 214 -40.28 14.95 15.98
N GLY A 215 -41.09 14.08 15.35
CA GLY A 215 -42.52 14.31 15.10
C GLY A 215 -42.81 15.44 14.08
N THR A 216 -41.79 15.96 13.41
CA THR A 216 -41.93 17.05 12.44
C THR A 216 -42.50 16.59 11.10
N MET A 217 -42.40 15.29 10.79
CA MET A 217 -42.97 14.66 9.62
C MET A 217 -44.51 14.75 9.60
N GLU A 218 -45.16 14.55 10.75
CA GLU A 218 -46.60 14.68 10.89
C GLU A 218 -47.09 16.11 10.67
N THR A 219 -46.31 17.08 11.17
CA THR A 219 -46.59 18.49 10.95
C THR A 219 -46.44 18.88 9.47
N LEU A 220 -45.49 18.25 8.77
CA LEU A 220 -45.30 18.47 7.33
C LEU A 220 -46.43 17.83 6.52
N ALA A 221 -46.87 16.63 6.90
CA ALA A 221 -47.94 15.91 6.24
C ALA A 221 -49.34 16.59 6.45
N SER A 222 -49.54 17.31 7.55
CA SER A 222 -50.78 18.05 7.81
C SER A 222 -50.92 19.32 6.94
N LYS A 223 -49.86 19.77 6.28
CA LYS A 223 -49.91 20.94 5.38
C LYS A 223 -50.41 20.52 3.99
N ASN A 224 -51.05 21.46 3.29
CA ASN A 224 -51.49 21.25 1.89
C ASN A 224 -50.32 21.17 0.91
N ILE A 225 -49.45 20.13 1.06
CA ILE A 225 -48.30 19.84 0.20
C ILE A 225 -48.46 18.40 -0.27
N SER A 226 -48.23 18.14 -1.58
CA SER A 226 -48.32 16.77 -2.09
C SER A 226 -47.15 15.92 -1.57
N SER A 227 -47.38 14.64 -1.35
CA SER A 227 -46.30 13.70 -0.96
C SER A 227 -45.16 13.68 -1.98
N ILE A 228 -45.45 13.87 -3.27
CA ILE A 228 -44.46 13.97 -4.33
C ILE A 228 -43.57 15.20 -4.17
N ASP A 229 -44.14 16.37 -3.84
CA ASP A 229 -43.34 17.59 -3.60
C ASP A 229 -42.40 17.43 -2.40
N ILE A 230 -42.85 16.71 -1.36
CA ILE A 230 -42.04 16.41 -0.18
C ILE A 230 -40.85 15.51 -0.57
N ILE A 231 -41.13 14.41 -1.28
CA ILE A 231 -40.09 13.46 -1.71
C ILE A 231 -39.08 14.14 -2.64
N VAL A 232 -39.56 14.85 -3.65
CA VAL A 232 -38.67 15.53 -4.64
C VAL A 232 -37.82 16.60 -3.96
N GLY A 233 -38.39 17.41 -3.07
CA GLY A 233 -37.64 18.44 -2.33
C GLY A 233 -36.53 17.84 -1.46
N LYS A 234 -36.81 16.74 -0.75
CA LYS A 234 -35.82 16.06 0.08
C LYS A 234 -34.75 15.36 -0.74
N MET A 235 -35.13 14.62 -1.79
CA MET A 235 -34.17 13.97 -2.71
C MET A 235 -33.19 14.98 -3.30
N LEU A 236 -33.69 16.12 -3.79
CA LEU A 236 -32.84 17.16 -4.34
C LEU A 236 -31.92 17.80 -3.29
N ALA A 237 -32.38 17.95 -2.05
CA ALA A 237 -31.53 18.44 -0.96
C ALA A 237 -30.38 17.46 -0.64
N ILE A 238 -30.68 16.15 -0.55
CA ILE A 238 -29.70 15.10 -0.33
C ILE A 238 -28.68 15.06 -1.48
N THR A 239 -29.16 15.07 -2.73
CA THR A 239 -28.29 15.08 -3.91
C THR A 239 -27.39 16.31 -3.95
N SER A 240 -27.94 17.50 -3.64
CA SER A 240 -27.15 18.73 -3.58
C SER A 240 -26.04 18.64 -2.52
N SER A 241 -26.35 18.09 -1.36
CA SER A 241 -25.35 17.87 -0.31
C SER A 241 -24.25 16.93 -0.77
N ALA A 242 -24.58 15.83 -1.43
CA ALA A 242 -23.60 14.89 -1.97
C ALA A 242 -22.67 15.56 -2.99
N VAL A 243 -23.24 16.33 -3.94
CA VAL A 243 -22.46 17.06 -4.95
C VAL A 243 -21.54 18.09 -4.30
N ILE A 244 -22.02 18.81 -3.31
CA ILE A 244 -21.20 19.78 -2.56
C ILE A 244 -20.04 19.08 -1.86
N THR A 245 -20.32 18.01 -1.11
CA THR A 245 -19.29 17.24 -0.39
C THR A 245 -18.23 16.70 -1.36
N ALA A 246 -18.65 16.11 -2.47
CA ALA A 246 -17.76 15.59 -3.50
C ALA A 246 -16.91 16.72 -4.15
N THR A 247 -17.51 17.88 -4.42
CA THR A 247 -16.76 19.02 -4.96
C THR A 247 -15.70 19.51 -3.97
N PHE A 248 -16.04 19.63 -2.70
CA PHE A 248 -15.11 20.04 -1.66
C PHE A 248 -14.01 18.99 -1.42
N SER A 249 -14.33 17.70 -1.58
CA SER A 249 -13.31 16.65 -1.49
C SER A 249 -12.27 16.75 -2.61
N LEU A 250 -12.68 17.11 -3.85
CA LEU A 250 -11.74 17.33 -4.95
C LEU A 250 -10.89 18.59 -4.75
N LEU A 251 -11.50 19.67 -4.27
CA LEU A 251 -10.78 20.93 -4.01
C LEU A 251 -9.67 20.77 -2.96
N GLY A 252 -9.80 19.81 -2.05
CA GLY A 252 -8.77 19.53 -1.07
C GLY A 252 -7.49 18.91 -1.64
N PHE A 253 -7.53 18.35 -2.86
CA PHE A 253 -6.39 17.72 -3.53
C PHE A 253 -5.79 18.57 -4.67
N VAL A 254 -6.32 19.75 -4.90
CA VAL A 254 -5.83 20.73 -5.89
C VAL A 254 -4.93 21.74 -5.20
#